data_c23f071469c60c42cb70dbd659515f8f
#
_entry.id   c23f071469c60c42cb70dbd659515f8f
#
_cell.length_a   1.000
_cell.length_b   1.000
_cell.length_c   1.000
_cell.angle_alpha   90.00
_cell.angle_beta   90.00
_cell.angle_gamma   90.00
#
_symmetry.space_group_name_H-M   'P 1'
#
loop_
_entity.id
_entity.type
_entity.pdbx_description
1 polymer ?
#
loop_
_entity_poly.entity_id
_entity_poly.type
_entity_poly.pdbx_seq_one_letter_code
_entity_poly.pdbx_strand_id
1 'polypeptide(L)'
;FTRKIVLIIFLTTSFSLFSQSFSTGTQTLLSGLTANITTDGETFTTTLTLTGPSDVWLAIGFGNEEMNGTDIFMTDGNTIRDAFSEPGPSSSLERPIPPADSSSNESGDWTLISNTVSDNERTIVATRINDTQDSQDYVFSASAGSLSIIYAMGGTSTYAWHGPNNRGGTLLSVTSLGITKNTLLSFEMYPNPVSDKLNIQLPTGTEKAEVSIFDYRGRLILSKTISSNNTSIDVQKISKGIYVIRVATNSKIGVQRFLKK
;
A
#
# COMPACT_ATOMS: atom_id res chain seq x y z
N PHE A 1 -16.45 27.36 55.51
CA PHE A 1 -15.40 26.78 54.62
C PHE A 1 -16.08 26.13 53.40
N THR A 2 -16.15 26.84 52.29
CA THR A 2 -16.77 26.36 51.06
C THR A 2 -15.68 25.71 50.22
N ARG A 3 -15.68 24.38 50.09
CA ARG A 3 -14.78 23.63 49.17
C ARG A 3 -15.23 23.85 47.74
N LYS A 4 -14.41 24.54 46.94
CA LYS A 4 -14.56 24.62 45.48
C LYS A 4 -14.04 23.30 44.87
N ILE A 5 -14.94 22.52 44.29
CA ILE A 5 -14.55 21.33 43.48
C ILE A 5 -14.16 21.84 42.10
N VAL A 6 -12.90 21.71 41.73
CA VAL A 6 -12.40 21.98 40.40
C VAL A 6 -12.58 20.68 39.59
N LEU A 7 -13.55 20.69 38.67
CA LEU A 7 -13.77 19.60 37.72
C LEU A 7 -12.76 19.76 36.58
N ILE A 8 -11.73 18.94 36.56
CA ILE A 8 -10.78 18.85 35.43
C ILE A 8 -11.41 17.92 34.39
N ILE A 9 -11.93 18.49 33.31
CA ILE A 9 -12.40 17.72 32.15
C ILE A 9 -11.17 17.36 31.33
N PHE A 10 -10.76 16.09 31.38
CA PHE A 10 -9.79 15.52 30.44
C PHE A 10 -10.47 15.39 29.08
N LEU A 11 -10.16 16.30 28.16
CA LEU A 11 -10.54 16.18 26.74
C LEU A 11 -9.61 15.14 26.11
N THR A 12 -10.02 13.87 26.07
CA THR A 12 -9.33 12.83 25.31
C THR A 12 -9.62 13.06 23.85
N THR A 13 -8.70 13.73 23.15
CA THR A 13 -8.69 13.74 21.68
C THR A 13 -8.28 12.36 21.21
N SER A 14 -9.23 11.56 20.76
CA SER A 14 -8.95 10.32 20.05
C SER A 14 -8.31 10.68 18.70
N PHE A 15 -7.00 10.60 18.58
CA PHE A 15 -6.32 10.56 17.30
C PHE A 15 -6.65 9.22 16.66
N SER A 16 -7.52 9.23 15.65
CA SER A 16 -7.65 8.09 14.75
C SER A 16 -6.38 8.02 13.93
N LEU A 17 -5.43 7.20 14.36
CA LEU A 17 -4.30 6.79 13.54
C LEU A 17 -4.88 5.93 12.42
N PHE A 18 -4.95 6.46 11.22
CA PHE A 18 -5.29 5.67 10.04
C PHE A 18 -4.02 4.91 9.65
N SER A 19 -4.10 3.59 9.71
CA SER A 19 -3.12 2.70 9.10
C SER A 19 -2.93 3.10 7.65
N GLN A 20 -1.72 3.49 7.31
CA GLN A 20 -1.35 3.78 5.93
C GLN A 20 -0.27 2.79 5.52
N SER A 21 -0.62 1.88 4.62
CA SER A 21 0.33 0.95 4.02
C SER A 21 0.80 1.50 2.68
N PHE A 22 2.04 1.21 2.34
CA PHE A 22 2.69 1.63 1.11
C PHE A 22 3.27 0.43 0.39
N SER A 23 3.28 0.45 -0.93
CA SER A 23 3.77 -0.70 -1.71
C SER A 23 4.46 -0.25 -2.99
N THR A 24 5.40 -1.07 -3.44
CA THR A 24 5.96 -1.00 -4.79
C THR A 24 5.00 -1.54 -5.85
N GLY A 25 3.92 -2.26 -5.44
CA GLY A 25 3.21 -3.17 -6.30
C GLY A 25 4.10 -4.34 -6.73
N THR A 26 3.55 -5.30 -7.47
CA THR A 26 4.35 -6.39 -8.02
C THR A 26 5.18 -5.88 -9.19
N GLN A 27 6.51 -5.97 -9.07
CA GLN A 27 7.48 -5.54 -10.07
C GLN A 27 8.14 -6.75 -10.70
N THR A 28 8.24 -6.78 -12.04
CA THR A 28 9.05 -7.79 -12.75
C THR A 28 10.48 -7.29 -12.78
N LEU A 29 11.39 -8.03 -12.14
CA LEU A 29 12.80 -7.70 -12.00
C LEU A 29 13.65 -8.38 -13.08
N LEU A 30 13.40 -9.67 -13.33
CA LEU A 30 13.96 -10.47 -14.41
C LEU A 30 12.85 -11.32 -15.03
N SER A 31 13.13 -11.99 -16.13
CA SER A 31 12.21 -13.00 -16.65
C SER A 31 12.04 -14.10 -15.60
N GLY A 32 10.82 -14.26 -15.09
CA GLY A 32 10.49 -15.22 -14.03
C GLY A 32 10.85 -14.80 -12.60
N LEU A 33 11.36 -13.58 -12.36
CA LEU A 33 11.61 -13.05 -11.02
C LEU A 33 10.75 -11.81 -10.79
N THR A 34 9.90 -11.85 -9.79
CA THR A 34 9.08 -10.69 -9.38
C THR A 34 9.20 -10.42 -7.88
N ALA A 35 9.02 -9.17 -7.48
CA ALA A 35 8.96 -8.78 -6.08
C ALA A 35 7.85 -7.76 -5.82
N ASN A 36 7.29 -7.81 -4.62
CA ASN A 36 6.43 -6.79 -4.06
C ASN A 36 6.88 -6.51 -2.62
N ILE A 37 7.12 -5.24 -2.31
CA ILE A 37 7.53 -4.78 -0.99
C ILE A 37 6.41 -3.88 -0.47
N THR A 38 5.86 -4.22 0.69
CA THR A 38 4.80 -3.47 1.35
C THR A 38 5.24 -3.08 2.75
N THR A 39 5.18 -1.79 3.07
CA THR A 39 5.45 -1.26 4.41
C THR A 39 4.18 -0.80 5.08
N ASP A 40 4.01 -1.13 6.34
CA ASP A 40 2.87 -0.74 7.16
C ASP A 40 3.31 0.27 8.23
N GLY A 41 2.63 1.41 8.29
CA GLY A 41 2.94 2.49 9.23
C GLY A 41 2.30 2.33 10.61
N GLU A 42 1.36 1.39 10.79
CA GLU A 42 0.74 1.11 12.08
C GLU A 42 1.46 0.00 12.83
N THR A 43 1.73 -1.10 12.14
CA THR A 43 2.44 -2.25 12.71
C THR A 43 3.96 -2.08 12.66
N PHE A 44 4.44 -1.07 11.94
CA PHE A 44 5.87 -0.82 11.70
C PHE A 44 6.58 -2.03 11.10
N THR A 45 5.92 -2.73 10.18
CA THR A 45 6.45 -3.93 9.53
C THR A 45 6.55 -3.77 8.03
N THR A 46 7.56 -4.40 7.45
CA THR A 46 7.72 -4.57 6.00
C THR A 46 7.47 -6.01 5.63
N THR A 47 6.68 -6.22 4.60
CA THR A 47 6.42 -7.54 4.00
C THR A 47 7.05 -7.57 2.61
N LEU A 48 7.93 -8.55 2.41
CA LEU A 48 8.48 -8.92 1.11
C LEU A 48 7.72 -10.12 0.57
N THR A 49 7.20 -10.01 -0.66
CA THR A 49 6.77 -11.14 -1.47
C THR A 49 7.74 -11.29 -2.64
N LEU A 50 8.49 -12.38 -2.69
CA LEU A 50 9.46 -12.66 -3.73
C LEU A 50 9.04 -13.94 -4.46
N THR A 51 8.90 -13.87 -5.78
CA THR A 51 8.45 -14.99 -6.61
C THR A 51 9.46 -15.23 -7.72
N GLY A 52 9.87 -16.49 -7.89
CA GLY A 52 10.84 -16.91 -8.91
C GLY A 52 10.86 -18.40 -9.14
N PRO A 53 11.74 -18.92 -10.03
CA PRO A 53 11.86 -20.37 -10.28
C PRO A 53 12.16 -21.13 -8.98
N SER A 54 11.54 -22.29 -8.80
CA SER A 54 11.61 -23.04 -7.54
C SER A 54 12.91 -23.82 -7.33
N ASP A 55 13.70 -23.97 -8.36
CA ASP A 55 14.94 -24.76 -8.40
C ASP A 55 16.23 -23.93 -8.31
N VAL A 56 16.09 -22.61 -8.12
CA VAL A 56 17.22 -21.68 -7.99
C VAL A 56 17.14 -20.87 -6.68
N TRP A 57 18.29 -20.35 -6.25
CA TRP A 57 18.28 -19.37 -5.17
C TRP A 57 17.86 -17.99 -5.69
N LEU A 58 17.20 -17.21 -4.85
CA LEU A 58 16.70 -15.86 -5.13
C LEU A 58 17.26 -14.87 -4.11
N ALA A 59 17.50 -13.64 -4.54
CA ALA A 59 17.93 -12.55 -3.65
C ALA A 59 17.37 -11.20 -4.08
N ILE A 60 17.15 -10.34 -3.09
CA ILE A 60 16.83 -8.92 -3.25
C ILE A 60 17.57 -8.13 -2.17
N GLY A 61 18.19 -7.01 -2.56
CA GLY A 61 18.85 -6.11 -1.63
C GLY A 61 18.20 -4.74 -1.65
N PHE A 62 18.36 -3.98 -0.57
CA PHE A 62 17.61 -2.76 -0.29
C PHE A 62 18.54 -1.56 -0.07
N GLY A 63 18.05 -0.39 -0.46
CA GLY A 63 18.71 0.91 -0.20
C GLY A 63 19.80 1.30 -1.19
N ASN A 64 20.18 0.40 -2.12
CA ASN A 64 21.23 0.64 -3.10
C ASN A 64 20.88 0.01 -4.44
N GLU A 65 21.51 0.46 -5.51
CA GLU A 65 21.46 -0.14 -6.86
C GLU A 65 22.74 -0.91 -7.20
N GLU A 66 23.67 -0.99 -6.24
CA GLU A 66 24.91 -1.74 -6.31
C GLU A 66 25.06 -2.67 -5.10
N MET A 67 25.85 -3.73 -5.25
CA MET A 67 26.00 -4.74 -4.20
C MET A 67 26.77 -4.27 -2.96
N ASN A 68 27.58 -3.21 -3.07
CA ASN A 68 28.43 -2.70 -1.99
C ASN A 68 27.63 -2.09 -0.85
N GLY A 69 27.83 -2.56 0.37
CA GLY A 69 27.19 -2.02 1.56
C GLY A 69 25.66 -2.12 1.48
N THR A 70 25.16 -3.26 1.02
CA THR A 70 23.71 -3.47 0.80
C THR A 70 23.19 -4.56 1.70
N ASP A 71 22.11 -4.28 2.39
CA ASP A 71 21.26 -5.22 3.10
C ASP A 71 20.55 -6.14 2.10
N ILE A 72 20.64 -7.45 2.25
CA ILE A 72 20.19 -8.43 1.26
C ILE A 72 19.37 -9.56 1.91
N PHE A 73 18.14 -9.70 1.46
CA PHE A 73 17.35 -10.91 1.69
C PHE A 73 17.70 -11.96 0.65
N MET A 74 18.03 -13.19 1.09
CA MET A 74 18.32 -14.32 0.23
C MET A 74 17.50 -15.55 0.61
N THR A 75 17.23 -16.44 -0.37
CA THR A 75 16.66 -17.77 -0.12
C THR A 75 17.21 -18.80 -1.09
N ASP A 76 17.54 -19.99 -0.58
CA ASP A 76 17.87 -21.18 -1.36
C ASP A 76 16.64 -22.04 -1.67
N GLY A 77 15.48 -21.56 -1.20
CA GLY A 77 14.20 -22.25 -1.29
C GLY A 77 13.86 -23.14 -0.09
N ASN A 78 14.79 -23.43 0.80
CA ASN A 78 14.56 -24.16 2.04
C ASN A 78 14.64 -23.21 3.25
N THR A 79 15.61 -22.32 3.20
CA THR A 79 15.90 -21.33 4.24
C THR A 79 15.83 -19.92 3.68
N ILE A 80 15.67 -18.95 4.58
CA ILE A 80 15.88 -17.54 4.29
C ILE A 80 17.16 -17.09 5.00
N ARG A 81 17.84 -16.11 4.42
CA ARG A 81 19.04 -15.50 4.99
C ARG A 81 18.91 -13.99 4.93
N ASP A 82 19.16 -13.37 6.04
CA ASP A 82 19.49 -11.95 6.17
C ASP A 82 20.97 -11.80 6.01
N ALA A 83 21.42 -10.95 5.12
CA ALA A 83 22.82 -10.88 4.74
C ALA A 83 23.23 -9.45 4.42
N PHE A 84 24.45 -9.11 4.75
CA PHE A 84 25.03 -7.81 4.39
C PHE A 84 26.21 -7.98 3.44
N SER A 85 26.19 -7.23 2.36
CA SER A 85 27.31 -7.21 1.43
C SER A 85 28.34 -6.19 1.86
N GLU A 86 29.40 -6.67 2.52
CA GLU A 86 30.53 -5.82 2.93
C GLU A 86 31.09 -4.98 1.78
N PRO A 87 31.45 -3.70 2.03
CA PRO A 87 32.14 -2.89 1.07
C PRO A 87 33.46 -3.53 0.64
N GLY A 88 33.67 -3.66 -0.67
CA GLY A 88 34.90 -4.23 -1.21
C GLY A 88 35.17 -3.76 -2.63
N PRO A 89 36.35 -4.05 -3.20
CA PRO A 89 36.66 -3.60 -4.54
C PRO A 89 35.68 -4.19 -5.56
N SER A 90 35.07 -3.33 -6.36
CA SER A 90 34.09 -3.68 -7.39
C SER A 90 34.64 -4.60 -8.49
N SER A 91 35.94 -4.84 -8.52
CA SER A 91 36.65 -5.57 -9.59
C SER A 91 36.98 -7.02 -9.26
N SER A 92 36.66 -7.55 -8.06
CA SER A 92 36.90 -8.96 -7.78
C SER A 92 35.82 -9.84 -8.38
N LEU A 93 36.18 -10.67 -9.34
CA LEU A 93 35.33 -11.71 -9.91
C LEU A 93 34.97 -12.82 -8.90
N GLU A 94 35.57 -12.78 -7.72
CA GLU A 94 35.42 -13.74 -6.63
C GLU A 94 34.87 -13.00 -5.38
N ARG A 95 33.70 -12.38 -5.49
CA ARG A 95 33.03 -11.94 -4.27
C ARG A 95 32.44 -13.17 -3.59
N PRO A 96 32.71 -13.37 -2.30
CA PRO A 96 32.05 -14.42 -1.55
C PRO A 96 30.53 -14.18 -1.53
N ILE A 97 29.79 -15.24 -1.30
CA ILE A 97 28.35 -15.13 -0.99
C ILE A 97 28.23 -14.21 0.21
N PRO A 98 27.33 -13.20 0.19
CA PRO A 98 27.15 -12.33 1.33
C PRO A 98 26.93 -13.16 2.60
N PRO A 99 27.74 -12.91 3.66
CA PRO A 99 27.55 -13.61 4.94
C PRO A 99 26.21 -13.23 5.54
N ALA A 100 25.68 -14.10 6.40
CA ALA A 100 24.60 -13.69 7.28
C ALA A 100 25.11 -12.55 8.17
N ASP A 101 24.34 -11.49 8.31
CA ASP A 101 24.68 -10.34 9.17
C ASP A 101 24.55 -10.69 10.67
N SER A 102 23.70 -11.64 11.01
CA SER A 102 23.59 -12.21 12.37
C SER A 102 24.36 -13.50 12.51
N SER A 103 25.25 -13.58 13.48
CA SER A 103 26.00 -14.79 13.83
C SER A 103 25.17 -15.86 14.55
N SER A 104 23.98 -15.52 15.04
CA SER A 104 23.13 -16.40 15.86
C SER A 104 22.02 -17.06 15.06
N ASN A 105 21.64 -16.50 13.92
CA ASN A 105 20.52 -16.95 13.12
C ASN A 105 20.68 -16.51 11.66
N GLU A 106 20.62 -17.43 10.70
CA GLU A 106 20.72 -17.08 9.27
C GLU A 106 19.58 -16.20 8.77
N SER A 107 18.39 -16.33 9.35
CA SER A 107 17.22 -15.51 8.97
C SER A 107 17.30 -14.07 9.50
N GLY A 108 18.22 -13.76 10.41
CA GLY A 108 18.39 -12.45 11.02
C GLY A 108 17.07 -11.93 11.58
N ASP A 109 16.69 -10.75 11.16
CA ASP A 109 15.46 -10.07 11.56
C ASP A 109 14.24 -10.45 10.70
N TRP A 110 14.44 -11.20 9.60
CA TRP A 110 13.35 -11.68 8.75
C TRP A 110 12.64 -12.89 9.33
N THR A 111 11.32 -12.84 9.35
CA THR A 111 10.43 -13.95 9.71
C THR A 111 9.75 -14.50 8.46
N LEU A 112 9.97 -15.78 8.17
CA LEU A 112 9.29 -16.47 7.06
C LEU A 112 7.81 -16.69 7.41
N ILE A 113 6.92 -16.15 6.60
CA ILE A 113 5.46 -16.28 6.75
C ILE A 113 4.94 -17.44 5.89
N SER A 114 5.38 -17.52 4.64
CA SER A 114 5.01 -18.64 3.76
C SER A 114 6.08 -18.91 2.71
N ASN A 115 6.14 -20.18 2.28
CA ASN A 115 6.98 -20.68 1.21
C ASN A 115 6.15 -21.70 0.44
N THR A 116 5.69 -21.34 -0.74
CA THR A 116 4.82 -22.16 -1.56
C THR A 116 5.42 -22.37 -2.95
N VAL A 117 5.21 -23.55 -3.49
CA VAL A 117 5.62 -23.88 -4.85
C VAL A 117 4.41 -24.36 -5.64
N SER A 118 4.22 -23.78 -6.82
CA SER A 118 3.22 -24.19 -7.81
C SER A 118 3.82 -24.03 -9.21
N ASP A 119 3.64 -25.02 -10.07
CA ASP A 119 4.05 -24.98 -11.48
C ASP A 119 5.53 -24.55 -11.70
N ASN A 120 6.44 -25.06 -10.86
CA ASN A 120 7.88 -24.73 -10.84
C ASN A 120 8.17 -23.26 -10.45
N GLU A 121 7.22 -22.54 -9.94
CA GLU A 121 7.39 -21.21 -9.39
C GLU A 121 7.28 -21.25 -7.87
N ARG A 122 8.20 -20.61 -7.18
CA ARG A 122 8.24 -20.46 -5.73
C ARG A 122 7.85 -19.04 -5.35
N THR A 123 6.92 -18.92 -4.41
CA THR A 123 6.59 -17.65 -3.76
C THR A 123 6.97 -17.71 -2.29
N ILE A 124 7.86 -16.82 -1.88
CA ILE A 124 8.27 -16.56 -0.51
C ILE A 124 7.56 -15.31 -0.02
N VAL A 125 6.98 -15.38 1.17
CA VAL A 125 6.52 -14.20 1.91
C VAL A 125 7.27 -14.15 3.23
N ALA A 126 7.96 -13.05 3.47
CA ALA A 126 8.69 -12.81 4.71
C ALA A 126 8.38 -11.41 5.24
N THR A 127 8.49 -11.23 6.57
CA THR A 127 8.27 -9.94 7.24
C THR A 127 9.44 -9.59 8.15
N ARG A 128 9.69 -8.28 8.28
CA ARG A 128 10.65 -7.69 9.21
C ARG A 128 10.07 -6.39 9.78
N ILE A 129 10.47 -5.99 10.98
CA ILE A 129 10.16 -4.63 11.46
C ILE A 129 10.87 -3.60 10.57
N ASN A 130 10.26 -2.42 10.42
CA ASN A 130 10.78 -1.40 9.49
C ASN A 130 12.17 -0.89 9.87
N ASP A 131 12.46 -0.81 11.16
CA ASP A 131 13.73 -0.39 11.75
C ASP A 131 14.14 -1.39 12.83
N THR A 132 15.11 -2.24 12.51
CA THR A 132 15.62 -3.30 13.39
C THR A 132 16.58 -2.78 14.45
N GLN A 133 17.05 -1.54 14.32
CA GLN A 133 18.15 -0.93 15.08
C GLN A 133 19.52 -1.58 14.79
N ASP A 134 19.62 -2.45 13.77
CA ASP A 134 20.89 -2.92 13.23
C ASP A 134 21.41 -1.92 12.19
N SER A 135 22.69 -1.59 12.28
CA SER A 135 23.35 -0.62 11.39
C SER A 135 23.60 -1.18 9.97
N GLN A 136 23.53 -2.48 9.79
CA GLN A 136 23.69 -3.16 8.51
C GLN A 136 22.34 -3.30 7.76
N ASP A 137 21.24 -3.14 8.50
CA ASP A 137 19.89 -3.23 7.97
C ASP A 137 19.39 -1.95 7.32
N TYR A 138 18.70 -2.09 6.22
CA TYR A 138 17.98 -1.00 5.60
C TYR A 138 16.72 -0.62 6.40
N VAL A 139 16.60 0.64 6.75
CA VAL A 139 15.39 1.17 7.43
C VAL A 139 14.31 1.47 6.39
N PHE A 140 13.24 0.69 6.41
CA PHE A 140 12.10 0.89 5.51
C PHE A 140 11.23 2.06 5.95
N SER A 141 10.93 2.97 5.02
CA SER A 141 10.04 4.10 5.28
C SER A 141 8.60 3.75 4.94
N ALA A 142 7.69 3.91 5.91
CA ALA A 142 6.24 3.84 5.66
C ALA A 142 5.74 5.18 5.07
N SER A 143 6.23 5.54 3.88
CA SER A 143 5.85 6.74 3.14
C SER A 143 5.93 6.52 1.64
N ALA A 144 5.17 7.32 0.88
CA ALA A 144 5.34 7.36 -0.57
C ALA A 144 6.71 7.92 -0.94
N GLY A 145 7.31 7.38 -2.00
CA GLY A 145 8.65 7.78 -2.42
C GLY A 145 9.25 6.81 -3.42
N SER A 146 10.51 6.51 -3.23
CA SER A 146 11.26 5.56 -4.05
C SER A 146 12.12 4.65 -3.17
N LEU A 147 12.35 3.43 -3.67
CA LEU A 147 13.19 2.42 -3.03
C LEU A 147 14.18 1.89 -4.07
N SER A 148 15.49 2.13 -3.85
CA SER A 148 16.55 1.51 -4.64
C SER A 148 16.70 0.05 -4.21
N ILE A 149 16.77 -0.85 -5.17
CA ILE A 149 16.96 -2.28 -4.93
C ILE A 149 18.01 -2.85 -5.88
N ILE A 150 18.67 -3.92 -5.42
CA ILE A 150 19.34 -4.88 -6.29
C ILE A 150 18.60 -6.22 -6.23
N TYR A 151 18.80 -7.04 -7.24
CA TYR A 151 18.22 -8.37 -7.30
C TYR A 151 19.10 -9.34 -8.07
N ALA A 152 18.99 -10.63 -7.71
CA ALA A 152 19.68 -11.69 -8.41
C ALA A 152 18.94 -13.02 -8.24
N MET A 153 19.19 -13.94 -9.18
CA MET A 153 18.82 -15.34 -9.05
C MET A 153 19.96 -16.24 -9.51
N GLY A 154 20.05 -17.43 -8.94
CA GLY A 154 21.06 -18.42 -9.27
C GLY A 154 20.74 -19.25 -10.51
N GLY A 155 21.64 -20.17 -10.82
CA GLY A 155 21.39 -21.26 -11.78
C GLY A 155 20.96 -22.56 -11.10
N THR A 156 21.06 -22.64 -9.79
CA THR A 156 20.65 -23.77 -8.93
C THR A 156 20.19 -23.24 -7.56
N SER A 157 19.67 -24.11 -6.71
CA SER A 157 19.31 -23.75 -5.32
C SER A 157 20.52 -23.49 -4.42
N THR A 158 21.71 -23.97 -4.77
CA THR A 158 22.94 -23.73 -4.01
C THR A 158 23.42 -22.29 -4.27
N TYR A 159 23.68 -21.53 -3.22
CA TYR A 159 24.24 -20.19 -3.34
C TYR A 159 25.58 -20.22 -4.08
N ALA A 160 25.63 -19.49 -5.16
CA ALA A 160 26.80 -19.34 -6.01
C ALA A 160 26.72 -18.03 -6.78
N TRP A 161 27.71 -17.76 -7.62
CA TRP A 161 27.67 -16.58 -8.47
C TRP A 161 26.48 -16.64 -9.45
N HIS A 162 25.67 -15.58 -9.46
CA HIS A 162 24.46 -15.43 -10.29
C HIS A 162 24.74 -15.31 -11.80
N GLY A 163 26.00 -15.17 -12.23
CA GLY A 163 26.33 -14.83 -13.62
C GLY A 163 26.06 -13.34 -13.96
N PRO A 164 26.41 -12.91 -15.15
CA PRO A 164 26.27 -11.51 -15.56
C PRO A 164 24.84 -11.11 -15.89
N ASN A 165 23.96 -12.05 -16.27
CA ASN A 165 22.64 -11.76 -16.84
C ASN A 165 21.48 -11.97 -15.85
N ASN A 166 21.74 -12.59 -14.68
CA ASN A 166 20.72 -12.94 -13.69
C ASN A 166 20.76 -11.99 -12.50
N ARG A 167 21.05 -10.72 -12.73
CA ARG A 167 21.14 -9.68 -11.71
C ARG A 167 20.81 -8.32 -12.28
N GLY A 168 20.47 -7.39 -11.41
CA GLY A 168 20.30 -5.98 -11.76
C GLY A 168 20.09 -5.11 -10.55
N GLY A 169 20.00 -3.82 -10.78
CA GLY A 169 19.58 -2.81 -9.82
C GLY A 169 18.54 -1.88 -10.45
N THR A 170 17.63 -1.36 -9.66
CA THR A 170 16.60 -0.44 -10.14
C THR A 170 16.01 0.39 -9.01
N LEU A 171 15.43 1.53 -9.37
CA LEU A 171 14.65 2.38 -8.47
C LEU A 171 13.16 2.08 -8.63
N LEU A 172 12.51 1.64 -7.57
CA LEU A 172 11.08 1.37 -7.54
C LEU A 172 10.31 2.56 -6.98
N SER A 173 9.12 2.83 -7.53
CA SER A 173 8.17 3.77 -6.94
C SER A 173 7.39 3.10 -5.82
N VAL A 174 7.32 3.76 -4.67
CA VAL A 174 6.52 3.33 -3.51
C VAL A 174 5.30 4.25 -3.41
N THR A 175 4.11 3.65 -3.49
CA THR A 175 2.84 4.39 -3.46
C THR A 175 1.96 3.93 -2.30
N SER A 176 1.10 4.83 -1.82
CA SER A 176 0.13 4.48 -0.79
C SER A 176 -0.87 3.44 -1.29
N LEU A 177 -1.08 2.37 -0.53
CA LEU A 177 -2.17 1.40 -0.73
C LEU A 177 -3.51 1.91 -0.17
N GLY A 178 -3.49 3.03 0.54
CA GLY A 178 -4.72 3.63 1.07
C GLY A 178 -5.67 3.98 -0.04
N ILE A 179 -6.96 3.68 0.16
CA ILE A 179 -8.03 4.30 -0.59
C ILE A 179 -7.77 5.80 -0.53
N THR A 180 -7.66 6.45 -1.67
CA THR A 180 -7.62 7.91 -1.74
C THR A 180 -8.68 8.41 -0.77
N LYS A 181 -8.27 9.08 0.33
CA LYS A 181 -9.19 9.57 1.35
C LYS A 181 -10.16 10.49 0.62
N ASN A 182 -11.30 9.93 0.22
CA ASN A 182 -12.36 10.75 -0.32
C ASN A 182 -12.75 11.71 0.79
N THR A 183 -12.20 12.91 0.75
CA THR A 183 -12.59 13.96 1.68
C THR A 183 -14.10 14.12 1.55
N LEU A 184 -14.80 14.17 2.68
CA LEU A 184 -16.25 14.30 2.68
C LEU A 184 -16.64 15.53 1.87
N LEU A 185 -17.48 15.34 0.84
CA LEU A 185 -18.09 16.41 0.10
C LEU A 185 -19.31 16.89 0.91
N SER A 186 -19.22 18.08 1.48
CA SER A 186 -20.42 18.74 2.01
C SER A 186 -21.18 19.38 0.86
N PHE A 187 -22.44 19.05 0.68
CA PHE A 187 -23.34 19.65 -0.31
C PHE A 187 -24.71 19.86 0.29
N GLU A 188 -25.47 20.81 -0.23
CA GLU A 188 -26.86 21.03 0.13
C GLU A 188 -27.77 20.50 -0.98
N MET A 189 -29.00 20.09 -0.58
CA MET A 189 -30.02 19.67 -1.52
C MET A 189 -31.39 20.16 -1.10
N TYR A 190 -32.16 20.63 -2.07
CA TYR A 190 -33.51 21.16 -1.82
C TYR A 190 -34.40 21.02 -3.07
N PRO A 191 -35.72 20.94 -2.85
CA PRO A 191 -36.38 20.75 -1.57
C PRO A 191 -36.23 19.30 -1.03
N ASN A 192 -36.28 19.13 0.27
CA ASN A 192 -36.40 17.82 0.89
C ASN A 192 -37.47 17.93 2.00
N PRO A 193 -38.65 17.32 1.87
CA PRO A 193 -39.09 16.36 0.85
C PRO A 193 -39.28 16.94 -0.57
N VAL A 194 -39.04 16.13 -1.61
CA VAL A 194 -39.08 16.52 -3.02
C VAL A 194 -40.25 15.85 -3.77
N SER A 195 -40.89 16.59 -4.71
CA SER A 195 -41.89 16.05 -5.65
C SER A 195 -41.30 15.76 -7.02
N ASP A 196 -40.75 16.75 -7.70
CA ASP A 196 -40.40 16.63 -9.11
C ASP A 196 -38.90 16.84 -9.38
N LYS A 197 -38.33 17.91 -8.85
CA LYS A 197 -36.94 18.30 -9.10
C LYS A 197 -36.17 18.49 -7.79
N LEU A 198 -35.04 17.83 -7.69
CA LEU A 198 -34.07 17.96 -6.59
C LEU A 198 -32.89 18.80 -7.07
N ASN A 199 -32.64 19.93 -6.42
CA ASN A 199 -31.48 20.76 -6.71
C ASN A 199 -30.36 20.41 -5.75
N ILE A 200 -29.13 20.38 -6.25
CA ILE A 200 -27.93 20.06 -5.48
C ILE A 200 -26.99 21.25 -5.56
N GLN A 201 -26.72 21.87 -4.43
CA GLN A 201 -25.75 22.95 -4.36
C GLN A 201 -24.36 22.37 -4.09
N LEU A 202 -23.51 22.45 -5.09
CA LEU A 202 -22.12 22.00 -4.99
C LEU A 202 -21.28 23.09 -4.28
N PRO A 203 -20.23 22.69 -3.53
CA PRO A 203 -19.29 23.65 -2.96
C PRO A 203 -18.59 24.48 -4.02
N THR A 204 -18.17 25.69 -3.64
CA THR A 204 -17.39 26.59 -4.50
C THR A 204 -16.14 25.89 -5.05
N GLY A 205 -15.88 26.06 -6.34
CA GLY A 205 -14.76 25.44 -7.04
C GLY A 205 -15.03 24.03 -7.57
N THR A 206 -16.27 23.50 -7.41
CA THR A 206 -16.66 22.22 -7.99
C THR A 206 -17.35 22.46 -9.33
N GLU A 207 -16.68 22.14 -10.43
CA GLU A 207 -17.23 22.34 -11.78
C GLU A 207 -18.20 21.23 -12.19
N LYS A 208 -17.89 19.98 -11.84
CA LYS A 208 -18.67 18.79 -12.19
C LYS A 208 -18.71 17.79 -11.05
N ALA A 209 -19.83 17.08 -10.92
CA ALA A 209 -19.99 15.97 -10.00
C ALA A 209 -20.90 14.88 -10.61
N GLU A 210 -20.62 13.63 -10.27
CA GLU A 210 -21.50 12.50 -10.58
C GLU A 210 -22.47 12.33 -9.43
N VAL A 211 -23.76 12.25 -9.73
CA VAL A 211 -24.83 12.01 -8.77
C VAL A 211 -25.45 10.67 -9.04
N SER A 212 -25.48 9.83 -8.01
CA SER A 212 -26.12 8.51 -8.01
C SER A 212 -27.20 8.46 -6.94
N ILE A 213 -28.41 8.02 -7.28
CA ILE A 213 -29.54 7.84 -6.37
C ILE A 213 -29.81 6.35 -6.21
N PHE A 214 -29.89 5.90 -4.96
CA PHE A 214 -30.12 4.50 -4.58
C PHE A 214 -31.40 4.38 -3.76
N ASP A 215 -32.12 3.28 -3.93
CA ASP A 215 -33.22 2.92 -3.03
C ASP A 215 -32.67 2.34 -1.70
N TYR A 216 -33.58 2.05 -0.75
CA TYR A 216 -33.26 1.49 0.56
C TYR A 216 -32.57 0.12 0.53
N ARG A 217 -32.61 -0.57 -0.61
CA ARG A 217 -31.93 -1.87 -0.84
C ARG A 217 -30.53 -1.68 -1.47
N GLY A 218 -30.09 -0.44 -1.72
CA GLY A 218 -28.83 -0.13 -2.37
C GLY A 218 -28.85 -0.28 -3.90
N ARG A 219 -30.04 -0.48 -4.50
CA ARG A 219 -30.15 -0.56 -5.98
C ARG A 219 -30.07 0.83 -6.58
N LEU A 220 -29.21 1.01 -7.57
CA LEU A 220 -29.09 2.24 -8.34
C LEU A 220 -30.38 2.52 -9.11
N ILE A 221 -30.99 3.68 -8.88
CA ILE A 221 -32.22 4.14 -9.50
C ILE A 221 -31.92 5.15 -10.62
N LEU A 222 -30.95 6.04 -10.38
CA LEU A 222 -30.58 7.09 -11.33
C LEU A 222 -29.11 7.44 -11.16
N SER A 223 -28.41 7.64 -12.30
CA SER A 223 -27.08 8.26 -12.34
C SER A 223 -27.08 9.41 -13.33
N LYS A 224 -26.50 10.55 -12.95
CA LYS A 224 -26.40 11.76 -13.77
C LYS A 224 -25.19 12.59 -13.39
N THR A 225 -24.49 13.11 -14.38
CA THR A 225 -23.49 14.14 -14.17
C THR A 225 -24.17 15.51 -14.08
N ILE A 226 -23.85 16.27 -13.04
CA ILE A 226 -24.26 17.67 -12.85
C ILE A 226 -23.03 18.58 -12.97
N SER A 227 -23.30 19.84 -13.27
CA SER A 227 -22.28 20.90 -13.32
C SER A 227 -22.75 22.12 -12.54
N SER A 228 -21.85 23.06 -12.28
CA SER A 228 -22.18 24.33 -11.60
C SER A 228 -23.35 25.07 -12.23
N ASN A 229 -23.53 24.93 -13.54
CA ASN A 229 -24.62 25.58 -14.31
C ASN A 229 -25.89 24.71 -14.45
N ASN A 230 -25.82 23.42 -14.10
CA ASN A 230 -26.96 22.50 -14.21
C ASN A 230 -26.94 21.54 -13.02
N THR A 231 -27.53 21.97 -11.92
CA THR A 231 -27.52 21.26 -10.63
C THR A 231 -28.83 20.54 -10.33
N SER A 232 -29.82 20.59 -11.24
CA SER A 232 -31.15 20.02 -11.03
C SER A 232 -31.27 18.59 -11.55
N ILE A 233 -31.88 17.73 -10.75
CA ILE A 233 -32.17 16.33 -11.06
C ILE A 233 -33.68 16.14 -11.08
N ASP A 234 -34.17 15.59 -12.20
CA ASP A 234 -35.57 15.19 -12.33
C ASP A 234 -35.80 13.87 -11.59
N VAL A 235 -36.64 13.89 -10.58
CA VAL A 235 -37.03 12.74 -9.76
C VAL A 235 -38.53 12.42 -9.88
N GLN A 236 -39.23 12.99 -10.87
CA GLN A 236 -40.68 12.82 -11.04
C GLN A 236 -41.06 11.36 -11.25
N LYS A 237 -40.23 10.62 -12.00
CA LYS A 237 -40.48 9.20 -12.34
C LYS A 237 -40.07 8.21 -11.23
N ILE A 238 -39.52 8.71 -10.13
CA ILE A 238 -39.13 7.85 -8.99
C ILE A 238 -40.34 7.68 -8.07
N SER A 239 -40.57 6.45 -7.58
CA SER A 239 -41.66 6.15 -6.64
C SER A 239 -41.47 6.88 -5.32
N LYS A 240 -42.57 7.11 -4.60
CA LYS A 240 -42.55 7.69 -3.25
C LYS A 240 -41.73 6.82 -2.31
N GLY A 241 -40.87 7.43 -1.49
CA GLY A 241 -40.03 6.69 -0.55
C GLY A 241 -38.78 7.45 -0.11
N ILE A 242 -37.96 6.79 0.71
CA ILE A 242 -36.66 7.29 1.16
C ILE A 242 -35.57 6.78 0.21
N TYR A 243 -34.71 7.69 -0.19
CA TYR A 243 -33.59 7.43 -1.09
C TYR A 243 -32.28 7.94 -0.52
N VAL A 244 -31.20 7.31 -0.91
CA VAL A 244 -29.83 7.75 -0.65
C VAL A 244 -29.28 8.37 -1.92
N ILE A 245 -28.75 9.59 -1.78
CA ILE A 245 -28.05 10.28 -2.87
C ILE A 245 -26.55 10.31 -2.55
N ARG A 246 -25.75 9.92 -3.53
CA ARG A 246 -24.28 10.02 -3.51
C ARG A 246 -23.86 11.04 -4.56
N VAL A 247 -23.07 12.01 -4.12
CA VAL A 247 -22.46 13.02 -5.00
C VAL A 247 -20.95 12.81 -4.96
N ALA A 248 -20.35 12.55 -6.10
CA ALA A 248 -18.93 12.27 -6.21
C ALA A 248 -18.25 13.24 -7.18
N THR A 249 -17.11 13.77 -6.78
CA THR A 249 -16.14 14.48 -7.61
C THR A 249 -14.89 13.61 -7.80
N ASN A 250 -13.88 14.10 -8.50
CA ASN A 250 -12.61 13.36 -8.67
C ASN A 250 -11.91 13.01 -7.33
N SER A 251 -12.16 13.77 -6.26
CA SER A 251 -11.42 13.63 -4.99
C SER A 251 -12.31 13.61 -3.74
N LYS A 252 -13.64 13.81 -3.89
CA LYS A 252 -14.54 13.94 -2.74
C LYS A 252 -15.86 13.20 -2.99
N ILE A 253 -16.41 12.61 -1.93
CA ILE A 253 -17.73 11.98 -1.95
C ILE A 253 -18.58 12.51 -0.81
N GLY A 254 -19.83 12.85 -1.12
CA GLY A 254 -20.87 13.18 -0.17
C GLY A 254 -22.05 12.25 -0.29
N VAL A 255 -22.67 11.91 0.83
CA VAL A 255 -23.86 11.04 0.89
C VAL A 255 -24.89 11.67 1.81
N GLN A 256 -26.12 11.76 1.34
CA GLN A 256 -27.26 12.24 2.12
C GLN A 256 -28.52 11.42 1.83
N ARG A 257 -29.57 11.64 2.59
CA ARG A 257 -30.88 11.01 2.38
C ARG A 257 -31.92 12.07 2.02
N PHE A 258 -32.85 11.71 1.14
CA PHE A 258 -34.01 12.56 0.85
C PHE A 258 -35.31 11.74 0.81
N LEU A 259 -36.42 12.43 1.01
CA LEU A 259 -37.77 11.88 0.95
C LEU A 259 -38.46 12.33 -0.37
N LYS A 260 -38.86 11.35 -1.20
CA LYS A 260 -39.69 11.56 -2.38
C LYS A 260 -41.16 11.47 -1.97
N LYS A 261 -41.95 12.52 -2.23
CA LYS A 261 -43.42 12.59 -2.03
C LYS A 261 -44.21 11.96 -3.16
#